data_58426c0fda4fbf8a9519372566a999af
#
_entry.id   58426c0fda4fbf8a9519372566a999af
#
_cell.length_a   1.000
_cell.length_b   1.000
_cell.length_c   1.000
_cell.angle_alpha   90.00
_cell.angle_beta   90.00
_cell.angle_gamma   90.00
#
_symmetry.space_group_name_H-M   'P 1'
#
loop_
_entity.id
_entity.type
_entity.pdbx_description
1 polymer ?
#
loop_
_entity_poly.entity_id
_entity_poly.type
_entity_poly.pdbx_seq_one_letter_code
_entity_poly.pdbx_strand_id
1 'polypeptide(L)'
;MEMWFSELHTSNVKLSMRIEEQLCSVESDCQRIDVLVSDEFGKFLALDGEILFSEKDEFIYDEMVTHIPMAVHPDVKNVLIIGGADGGVARELINYKCIERIDVVEPDEMLVEVCRKHFPELTCGLDDDRVNVYIQDALRFLRNKTGDYDLIINDATDPFGYTEGLFTKEFYGSCYKALKSDGIMVYIYQLVHQAIGCLDLLPRNIIRLMISDRRNGRS
;
A
#
# COMPACT_ATOMS: atom_id res chain seq x y z
N MET A 1 31.70 -4.05 -13.68
CA MET A 1 31.57 -3.87 -12.20
C MET A 1 30.23 -4.45 -11.86
N GLU A 2 30.14 -5.36 -10.89
CA GLU A 2 28.84 -5.88 -10.46
C GLU A 2 28.23 -4.89 -9.47
N MET A 3 26.96 -4.54 -9.68
CA MET A 3 26.19 -3.73 -8.75
C MET A 3 25.27 -4.63 -7.93
N TRP A 4 25.15 -4.33 -6.64
CA TRP A 4 24.31 -5.05 -5.72
C TRP A 4 23.44 -4.08 -4.93
N PHE A 5 22.13 -4.28 -4.95
CA PHE A 5 21.20 -3.66 -4.01
C PHE A 5 21.18 -4.50 -2.73
N SER A 6 21.14 -3.86 -1.58
CA SER A 6 21.09 -4.57 -0.29
C SER A 6 20.09 -3.91 0.63
N GLU A 7 19.08 -4.65 0.99
CA GLU A 7 18.08 -4.29 2.00
C GLU A 7 18.49 -4.85 3.36
N LEU A 8 18.48 -4.00 4.37
CA LEU A 8 18.86 -4.36 5.74
C LEU A 8 17.62 -4.70 6.55
N HIS A 9 17.40 -5.98 6.83
CA HIS A 9 16.32 -6.41 7.71
C HIS A 9 16.63 -6.24 9.19
N THR A 10 17.90 -6.43 9.57
CA THR A 10 18.42 -6.19 10.92
C THR A 10 19.88 -5.77 10.82
N SER A 11 20.49 -5.33 11.93
CA SER A 11 21.93 -5.03 11.97
C SER A 11 22.83 -6.20 11.50
N ASN A 12 22.31 -7.43 11.49
CA ASN A 12 23.07 -8.66 11.19
C ASN A 12 22.50 -9.46 10.01
N VAL A 13 21.37 -9.04 9.43
CA VAL A 13 20.70 -9.75 8.33
C VAL A 13 20.36 -8.78 7.22
N LYS A 14 20.80 -9.10 6.01
CA LYS A 14 20.46 -8.36 4.79
C LYS A 14 20.07 -9.30 3.66
N LEU A 15 19.14 -8.86 2.83
CA LEU A 15 18.90 -9.41 1.50
C LEU A 15 19.76 -8.63 0.50
N SER A 16 20.43 -9.32 -0.42
CA SER A 16 21.17 -8.66 -1.49
C SER A 16 20.80 -9.26 -2.83
N MET A 17 20.49 -8.38 -3.80
CA MET A 17 20.18 -8.74 -5.18
C MET A 17 21.17 -8.09 -6.14
N ARG A 18 21.61 -8.84 -7.15
CA ARG A 18 22.40 -8.26 -8.23
C ARG A 18 21.51 -7.41 -9.11
N ILE A 19 21.98 -6.20 -9.40
CA ILE A 19 21.28 -5.24 -10.25
C ILE A 19 21.98 -5.16 -11.59
N GLU A 20 21.19 -5.20 -12.66
CA GLU A 20 21.66 -4.99 -14.02
C GLU A 20 21.69 -3.50 -14.38
N GLU A 21 20.68 -2.75 -13.94
CA GLU A 21 20.52 -1.34 -14.26
C GLU A 21 19.82 -0.57 -13.14
N GLN A 22 20.18 0.70 -12.99
CA GLN A 22 19.44 1.67 -12.16
C GLN A 22 18.75 2.66 -13.10
N LEU A 23 17.42 2.58 -13.18
CA LEU A 23 16.59 3.40 -14.07
C LEU A 23 16.30 4.77 -13.49
N CYS A 24 16.15 4.86 -12.18
CA CYS A 24 15.85 6.09 -11.46
C CYS A 24 16.46 6.05 -10.06
N SER A 25 16.90 7.21 -9.57
CA SER A 25 17.21 7.44 -8.16
C SER A 25 16.97 8.92 -7.90
N VAL A 26 15.96 9.22 -7.12
CA VAL A 26 15.54 10.59 -6.80
C VAL A 26 15.20 10.69 -5.33
N GLU A 27 15.29 11.90 -4.80
CA GLU A 27 14.90 12.24 -3.44
C GLU A 27 13.65 13.11 -3.51
N SER A 28 12.55 12.67 -2.90
CA SER A 28 11.36 13.49 -2.69
C SER A 28 11.43 14.21 -1.33
N ASP A 29 10.42 15.00 -1.01
CA ASP A 29 10.28 15.60 0.33
C ASP A 29 9.97 14.54 1.41
N CYS A 30 9.55 13.32 1.00
CA CYS A 30 9.16 12.25 1.89
C CYS A 30 10.26 11.19 2.07
N GLN A 31 10.94 10.80 0.96
CA GLN A 31 11.80 9.62 0.94
C GLN A 31 12.68 9.56 -0.32
N ARG A 32 13.67 8.69 -0.29
CA ARG A 32 14.43 8.32 -1.49
C ARG A 32 13.70 7.24 -2.28
N ILE A 33 13.60 7.43 -3.59
CA ILE A 33 12.90 6.54 -4.53
C ILE A 33 13.92 6.00 -5.52
N ASP A 34 14.13 4.69 -5.52
CA ASP A 34 15.02 3.99 -6.45
C ASP A 34 14.22 3.02 -7.33
N VAL A 35 14.40 3.08 -8.65
CA VAL A 35 13.87 2.09 -9.60
C VAL A 35 15.03 1.35 -10.21
N LEU A 36 15.08 0.05 -10.00
CA LEU A 36 16.19 -0.82 -10.32
C LEU A 36 15.70 -2.01 -11.15
N VAL A 37 16.62 -2.62 -11.91
CA VAL A 37 16.35 -3.82 -12.71
C VAL A 37 17.22 -4.97 -12.22
N SER A 38 16.59 -6.12 -12.01
CA SER A 38 17.24 -7.39 -11.69
C SER A 38 16.82 -8.45 -12.70
N ASP A 39 17.73 -9.33 -13.10
CA ASP A 39 17.40 -10.48 -13.96
C ASP A 39 16.37 -11.42 -13.33
N GLU A 40 16.39 -11.54 -12.01
CA GLU A 40 15.55 -12.49 -11.30
C GLU A 40 14.14 -11.96 -11.04
N PHE A 41 14.00 -10.63 -10.76
CA PHE A 41 12.77 -10.01 -10.29
C PHE A 41 12.19 -8.98 -11.26
N GLY A 42 12.83 -8.72 -12.40
CA GLY A 42 12.44 -7.65 -13.32
C GLY A 42 12.74 -6.26 -12.73
N LYS A 43 11.94 -5.28 -13.08
CA LYS A 43 11.99 -3.97 -12.42
C LYS A 43 11.42 -4.06 -11.00
N PHE A 44 12.04 -3.34 -10.08
CA PHE A 44 11.53 -3.21 -8.73
C PHE A 44 11.70 -1.78 -8.22
N LEU A 45 10.83 -1.40 -7.32
CA LEU A 45 10.85 -0.12 -6.63
C LEU A 45 11.36 -0.32 -5.21
N ALA A 46 12.27 0.55 -4.79
CA ALA A 46 12.72 0.62 -3.41
C ALA A 46 12.56 2.04 -2.86
N LEU A 47 12.11 2.13 -1.60
CA LEU A 47 11.92 3.37 -0.84
C LEU A 47 12.87 3.35 0.35
N ASP A 48 13.73 4.37 0.47
CA ASP A 48 14.75 4.47 1.54
C ASP A 48 15.66 3.23 1.69
N GLY A 49 15.81 2.44 0.59
CA GLY A 49 16.59 1.21 0.57
C GLY A 49 15.84 -0.05 0.98
N GLU A 50 14.52 0.02 1.14
CA GLU A 50 13.61 -1.12 1.34
C GLU A 50 12.81 -1.39 0.07
N ILE A 51 12.67 -2.68 -0.31
CA ILE A 51 11.94 -3.08 -1.51
C ILE A 51 10.45 -2.95 -1.23
N LEU A 52 9.77 -2.12 -2.03
CA LEU A 52 8.32 -2.00 -1.96
C LEU A 52 7.64 -3.13 -2.73
N PHE A 53 7.99 -3.30 -4.00
CA PHE A 53 7.47 -4.37 -4.88
C PHE A 53 8.44 -4.67 -6.03
N SER A 54 8.21 -5.80 -6.71
CA SER A 54 8.86 -6.15 -7.97
C SER A 54 7.83 -6.57 -9.04
N GLU A 55 8.16 -6.41 -10.32
CA GLU A 55 7.29 -6.86 -11.43
C GLU A 55 6.95 -8.35 -11.36
N LYS A 56 7.77 -9.14 -10.72
CA LYS A 56 7.60 -10.58 -10.63
C LYS A 56 6.48 -11.00 -9.68
N ASP A 57 6.27 -10.29 -8.60
CA ASP A 57 5.43 -10.76 -7.49
C ASP A 57 4.45 -9.72 -6.90
N GLU A 58 4.42 -8.48 -7.43
CA GLU A 58 3.51 -7.42 -6.97
C GLU A 58 2.05 -7.88 -6.93
N PHE A 59 1.63 -8.62 -7.98
CA PHE A 59 0.25 -9.07 -8.13
C PHE A 59 -0.24 -9.93 -6.96
N ILE A 60 0.65 -10.68 -6.31
CA ILE A 60 0.29 -11.53 -5.14
C ILE A 60 -0.25 -10.66 -4.01
N TYR A 61 0.43 -9.53 -3.78
CA TYR A 61 0.03 -8.58 -2.76
C TYR A 61 -1.25 -7.86 -3.13
N ASP A 62 -1.31 -7.26 -4.32
CA ASP A 62 -2.43 -6.45 -4.79
C ASP A 62 -3.73 -7.24 -4.85
N GLU A 63 -3.68 -8.48 -5.36
CA GLU A 63 -4.82 -9.39 -5.37
C GLU A 63 -5.29 -9.75 -3.95
N MET A 64 -4.37 -10.04 -3.04
CA MET A 64 -4.72 -10.46 -1.68
C MET A 64 -5.35 -9.32 -0.88
N VAL A 65 -4.80 -8.09 -0.94
CA VAL A 65 -5.37 -6.96 -0.20
C VAL A 65 -6.69 -6.49 -0.78
N THR A 66 -6.93 -6.74 -2.08
CA THR A 66 -8.16 -6.37 -2.79
C THR A 66 -9.24 -7.43 -2.70
N HIS A 67 -8.94 -8.66 -3.12
CA HIS A 67 -10.00 -9.67 -3.32
C HIS A 67 -10.53 -10.27 -2.02
N ILE A 68 -9.71 -10.35 -0.96
CA ILE A 68 -10.19 -10.85 0.34
C ILE A 68 -11.31 -9.97 0.92
N PRO A 69 -11.13 -8.64 1.10
CA PRO A 69 -12.21 -7.80 1.60
C PRO A 69 -13.41 -7.73 0.67
N MET A 70 -13.19 -7.74 -0.65
CA MET A 70 -14.28 -7.76 -1.64
C MET A 70 -15.10 -9.05 -1.58
N ALA A 71 -14.50 -10.19 -1.22
CA ALA A 71 -15.22 -11.45 -1.00
C ALA A 71 -16.02 -11.48 0.30
N VAL A 72 -15.57 -10.73 1.32
CA VAL A 72 -16.22 -10.67 2.64
C VAL A 72 -17.38 -9.67 2.65
N HIS A 73 -17.25 -8.54 1.94
CA HIS A 73 -18.27 -7.49 1.89
C HIS A 73 -18.89 -7.40 0.48
N PRO A 74 -20.17 -7.80 0.31
CA PRO A 74 -20.77 -7.94 -1.02
C PRO A 74 -21.15 -6.63 -1.72
N ASP A 75 -21.29 -5.53 -0.95
CA ASP A 75 -21.84 -4.25 -1.43
C ASP A 75 -20.83 -3.09 -1.31
N VAL A 76 -19.55 -3.35 -1.63
CA VAL A 76 -18.52 -2.30 -1.66
C VAL A 76 -18.74 -1.38 -2.85
N LYS A 77 -18.95 -0.08 -2.59
CA LYS A 77 -19.16 0.97 -3.61
C LYS A 77 -18.12 2.07 -3.53
N ASN A 78 -17.76 2.50 -2.33
CA ASN A 78 -16.81 3.57 -2.09
C ASN A 78 -15.60 3.03 -1.35
N VAL A 79 -14.44 3.14 -1.98
CA VAL A 79 -13.17 2.65 -1.45
C VAL A 79 -12.23 3.82 -1.19
N LEU A 80 -11.51 3.75 -0.09
CA LEU A 80 -10.36 4.62 0.18
C LEU A 80 -9.09 3.77 0.22
N ILE A 81 -8.10 4.16 -0.56
CA ILE A 81 -6.74 3.63 -0.49
C ILE A 81 -5.86 4.71 0.15
N ILE A 82 -5.13 4.36 1.19
CA ILE A 82 -4.18 5.24 1.87
C ILE A 82 -2.78 4.72 1.53
N GLY A 83 -1.97 5.52 0.83
CA GLY A 83 -0.85 5.07 0.05
C GLY A 83 -1.29 4.64 -1.35
N GLY A 84 -0.62 3.66 -1.95
CA GLY A 84 -1.00 3.08 -3.25
C GLY A 84 -0.61 3.95 -4.44
N ALA A 85 0.50 4.66 -4.34
CA ALA A 85 1.08 5.46 -5.43
C ALA A 85 1.42 4.63 -6.68
N ASP A 86 1.70 3.34 -6.50
CA ASP A 86 2.00 2.39 -7.58
C ASP A 86 0.77 2.04 -8.43
N GLY A 87 -0.44 2.15 -7.86
CA GLY A 87 -1.70 1.91 -8.56
C GLY A 87 -2.14 0.44 -8.60
N GLY A 88 -1.37 -0.50 -8.05
CA GLY A 88 -1.67 -1.93 -8.13
C GLY A 88 -3.01 -2.29 -7.48
N VAL A 89 -3.25 -1.82 -6.26
CA VAL A 89 -4.54 -2.00 -5.57
C VAL A 89 -5.70 -1.38 -6.36
N ALA A 90 -5.51 -0.18 -6.93
CA ALA A 90 -6.52 0.46 -7.75
C ALA A 90 -6.80 -0.33 -9.02
N ARG A 91 -5.77 -0.89 -9.68
CA ARG A 91 -5.87 -1.77 -10.85
C ARG A 91 -6.75 -2.99 -10.57
N GLU A 92 -6.63 -3.60 -9.41
CA GLU A 92 -7.46 -4.75 -9.04
C GLU A 92 -8.91 -4.33 -8.72
N LEU A 93 -9.09 -3.20 -8.02
CA LEU A 93 -10.42 -2.71 -7.64
C LEU A 93 -11.29 -2.29 -8.83
N ILE A 94 -10.72 -1.70 -9.88
CA ILE A 94 -11.50 -1.25 -11.06
C ILE A 94 -12.16 -2.40 -11.81
N ASN A 95 -11.72 -3.66 -11.62
CA ASN A 95 -12.35 -4.85 -12.17
C ASN A 95 -13.73 -5.13 -11.56
N TYR A 96 -14.04 -4.55 -10.40
CA TYR A 96 -15.33 -4.71 -9.73
C TYR A 96 -16.32 -3.64 -10.20
N LYS A 97 -17.35 -4.06 -10.94
CA LYS A 97 -18.37 -3.16 -11.50
C LYS A 97 -19.29 -2.53 -10.45
N CYS A 98 -19.34 -3.08 -9.24
CA CYS A 98 -20.11 -2.52 -8.13
C CYS A 98 -19.44 -1.28 -7.52
N ILE A 99 -18.15 -1.09 -7.73
CA ILE A 99 -17.41 0.06 -7.20
C ILE A 99 -17.78 1.31 -8.01
N GLU A 100 -18.23 2.34 -7.29
CA GLU A 100 -18.65 3.63 -7.83
C GLU A 100 -17.57 4.69 -7.70
N ARG A 101 -16.73 4.59 -6.64
CA ARG A 101 -15.66 5.56 -6.36
C ARG A 101 -14.48 4.92 -5.62
N ILE A 102 -13.29 5.28 -6.04
CA ILE A 102 -12.03 4.94 -5.40
C ILE A 102 -11.27 6.25 -5.17
N ASP A 103 -11.03 6.59 -3.90
CA ASP A 103 -10.19 7.72 -3.53
C ASP A 103 -8.81 7.16 -3.11
N VAL A 104 -7.74 7.59 -3.78
CA VAL A 104 -6.35 7.26 -3.48
C VAL A 104 -5.72 8.48 -2.81
N VAL A 105 -5.15 8.32 -1.64
CA VAL A 105 -4.53 9.42 -0.87
C VAL A 105 -3.06 9.12 -0.65
N GLU A 106 -2.21 9.85 -1.36
CA GLU A 106 -0.76 9.70 -1.33
C GLU A 106 -0.11 11.08 -1.15
N PRO A 107 0.72 11.30 -0.13
CA PRO A 107 1.38 12.58 0.07
C PRO A 107 2.54 12.84 -0.89
N ASP A 108 3.18 11.80 -1.42
CA ASP A 108 4.38 11.90 -2.26
C ASP A 108 4.02 11.94 -3.76
N GLU A 109 3.87 13.15 -4.29
CA GLU A 109 3.57 13.36 -5.72
C GLU A 109 4.68 12.78 -6.61
N MET A 110 5.96 12.90 -6.19
CA MET A 110 7.09 12.38 -6.96
C MET A 110 7.04 10.85 -7.06
N LEU A 111 6.59 10.16 -6.01
CA LEU A 111 6.42 8.71 -6.05
C LEU A 111 5.37 8.32 -7.10
N VAL A 112 4.23 9.01 -7.15
CA VAL A 112 3.20 8.77 -8.18
C VAL A 112 3.76 8.99 -9.58
N GLU A 113 4.53 10.07 -9.79
CA GLU A 113 5.16 10.37 -11.10
C GLU A 113 6.18 9.30 -11.53
N VAL A 114 7.02 8.84 -10.58
CA VAL A 114 8.00 7.77 -10.83
C VAL A 114 7.30 6.47 -11.17
N CYS A 115 6.24 6.11 -10.43
CA CYS A 115 5.45 4.91 -10.72
C CYS A 115 4.78 4.98 -12.09
N ARG A 116 4.14 6.11 -12.43
CA ARG A 116 3.54 6.31 -13.76
C ARG A 116 4.54 6.18 -14.90
N LYS A 117 5.76 6.65 -14.69
CA LYS A 117 6.82 6.60 -15.71
C LYS A 117 7.42 5.22 -15.89
N HIS A 118 7.64 4.48 -14.82
CA HIS A 118 8.41 3.25 -14.84
C HIS A 118 7.56 1.98 -14.74
N PHE A 119 6.33 2.09 -14.21
CA PHE A 119 5.39 0.99 -14.02
C PHE A 119 3.98 1.32 -14.57
N PRO A 120 3.86 1.67 -15.88
CA PRO A 120 2.59 2.09 -16.46
C PRO A 120 1.50 1.00 -16.40
N GLU A 121 1.89 -0.27 -16.37
CA GLU A 121 0.98 -1.42 -16.28
C GLU A 121 0.31 -1.53 -14.90
N LEU A 122 0.99 -1.08 -13.84
CA LEU A 122 0.42 -0.95 -12.50
C LEU A 122 -0.47 0.28 -12.39
N THR A 123 0.06 1.42 -12.80
CA THR A 123 -0.60 2.71 -12.62
C THR A 123 -1.79 2.94 -13.54
N CYS A 124 -2.06 2.05 -14.51
CA CYS A 124 -3.22 2.19 -15.42
C CYS A 124 -4.55 2.27 -14.67
N GLY A 125 -4.65 1.64 -13.49
CA GLY A 125 -5.82 1.72 -12.64
C GLY A 125 -6.11 3.13 -12.10
N LEU A 126 -5.09 3.98 -11.96
CA LEU A 126 -5.24 5.36 -11.48
C LEU A 126 -5.89 6.29 -12.50
N ASP A 127 -6.05 5.85 -13.75
CA ASP A 127 -6.64 6.63 -14.84
C ASP A 127 -8.11 6.29 -15.11
N ASP A 128 -8.71 5.35 -14.35
CA ASP A 128 -10.14 5.02 -14.43
C ASP A 128 -10.99 6.21 -13.91
N ASP A 129 -12.09 6.50 -14.60
CA ASP A 129 -12.98 7.63 -14.27
C ASP A 129 -13.53 7.60 -12.84
N ARG A 130 -13.52 6.46 -12.18
CA ARG A 130 -13.97 6.26 -10.79
C ARG A 130 -12.86 6.53 -9.77
N VAL A 131 -11.60 6.68 -10.20
CA VAL A 131 -10.44 6.86 -9.33
C VAL A 131 -10.08 8.34 -9.21
N ASN A 132 -9.95 8.81 -7.98
CA ASN A 132 -9.50 10.15 -7.66
C ASN A 132 -8.21 10.08 -6.85
N VAL A 133 -7.12 10.62 -7.38
CA VAL A 133 -5.84 10.69 -6.68
C VAL A 133 -5.71 12.03 -5.98
N TYR A 134 -5.47 12.01 -4.67
CA TYR A 134 -5.28 13.19 -3.83
C TYR A 134 -3.85 13.21 -3.29
N ILE A 135 -3.07 14.20 -3.72
CA ILE A 135 -1.73 14.46 -3.17
C ILE A 135 -1.90 15.19 -1.84
N GLN A 136 -2.05 14.41 -0.77
CA GLN A 136 -2.37 14.96 0.55
C GLN A 136 -2.05 13.97 1.67
N ASP A 137 -1.76 14.49 2.86
CA ASP A 137 -1.66 13.71 4.10
C ASP A 137 -2.99 13.02 4.45
N ALA A 138 -2.95 11.74 4.79
CA ALA A 138 -4.12 10.91 5.03
C ALA A 138 -4.92 11.33 6.28
N LEU A 139 -4.27 11.75 7.36
CA LEU A 139 -4.95 12.26 8.56
C LEU A 139 -5.71 13.55 8.25
N ARG A 140 -5.10 14.42 7.43
CA ARG A 140 -5.76 15.64 6.98
C ARG A 140 -6.96 15.34 6.09
N PHE A 141 -6.81 14.36 5.16
CA PHE A 141 -7.89 13.94 4.28
C PHE A 141 -9.08 13.35 5.07
N LEU A 142 -8.80 12.50 6.05
CA LEU A 142 -9.82 11.81 6.87
C LEU A 142 -10.57 12.74 7.82
N ARG A 143 -10.02 13.92 8.15
CA ARG A 143 -10.55 14.82 9.20
C ARG A 143 -12.05 15.11 9.10
N ASN A 144 -12.56 15.24 7.87
CA ASN A 144 -13.95 15.61 7.60
C ASN A 144 -14.78 14.44 7.03
N LYS A 145 -14.26 13.20 7.05
CA LYS A 145 -14.96 12.04 6.53
C LYS A 145 -15.77 11.36 7.64
N THR A 146 -16.99 10.96 7.34
CA THR A 146 -17.87 10.29 8.30
C THR A 146 -18.85 9.37 7.57
N GLY A 147 -18.64 8.06 7.65
CA GLY A 147 -19.51 7.08 7.00
C GLY A 147 -19.47 7.15 5.47
N ASP A 148 -18.34 7.54 4.92
CA ASP A 148 -18.18 7.76 3.47
C ASP A 148 -17.76 6.49 2.72
N TYR A 149 -17.08 5.55 3.39
CA TYR A 149 -16.43 4.41 2.74
C TYR A 149 -16.97 3.06 3.21
N ASP A 150 -17.10 2.15 2.26
CA ASP A 150 -17.41 0.73 2.51
C ASP A 150 -16.15 -0.05 2.82
N LEU A 151 -15.04 0.35 2.18
CA LEU A 151 -13.73 -0.29 2.33
C LEU A 151 -12.65 0.78 2.47
N ILE A 152 -11.77 0.61 3.45
CA ILE A 152 -10.52 1.38 3.58
C ILE A 152 -9.37 0.39 3.52
N ILE A 153 -8.45 0.60 2.59
CA ILE A 153 -7.20 -0.17 2.47
C ILE A 153 -6.07 0.76 2.89
N ASN A 154 -5.40 0.44 4.00
CA ASN A 154 -4.16 1.12 4.39
C ASN A 154 -2.98 0.36 3.76
N ASP A 155 -2.50 0.93 2.66
CA ASP A 155 -1.41 0.41 1.83
C ASP A 155 -0.07 1.08 2.17
N ALA A 156 0.00 1.73 3.33
CA ALA A 156 1.24 2.31 3.83
C ALA A 156 2.17 1.20 4.32
N THR A 157 3.44 1.31 3.96
CA THR A 157 4.45 0.26 4.18
C THR A 157 4.80 0.07 5.65
N ASP A 158 5.50 1.01 6.28
CA ASP A 158 6.09 0.81 7.59
C ASP A 158 5.79 1.95 8.56
N PRO A 159 5.78 1.67 9.89
CA PRO A 159 5.53 2.67 10.92
C PRO A 159 6.74 3.57 11.18
N PHE A 160 7.51 3.91 10.16
CA PHE A 160 8.70 4.74 10.28
C PHE A 160 8.65 5.96 9.36
N GLY A 161 9.40 7.00 9.74
CA GLY A 161 9.49 8.21 8.93
C GLY A 161 8.14 8.94 8.81
N TYR A 162 7.79 9.34 7.59
CA TYR A 162 6.58 10.13 7.33
C TYR A 162 5.26 9.33 7.49
N THR A 163 5.32 8.00 7.49
CA THR A 163 4.17 7.10 7.66
C THR A 163 3.85 6.79 9.13
N GLU A 164 4.69 7.16 10.11
CA GLU A 164 4.50 6.89 11.54
C GLU A 164 3.11 7.31 12.05
N GLY A 165 2.58 8.42 11.54
CA GLY A 165 1.25 8.93 11.87
C GLY A 165 0.10 7.97 11.52
N LEU A 166 0.29 7.09 10.54
CA LEU A 166 -0.71 6.12 10.05
C LEU A 166 -0.84 4.88 10.95
N PHE A 167 -0.05 4.78 12.01
CA PHE A 167 -0.08 3.67 12.97
C PHE A 167 -0.52 4.11 14.36
N THR A 168 -1.14 5.30 14.47
CA THR A 168 -1.61 5.87 15.72
C THR A 168 -3.08 5.55 16.00
N LYS A 169 -3.48 5.63 17.29
CA LYS A 169 -4.91 5.51 17.67
C LYS A 169 -5.79 6.57 17.00
N GLU A 170 -5.24 7.77 16.78
CA GLU A 170 -5.93 8.86 16.12
C GLU A 170 -6.24 8.52 14.67
N PHE A 171 -5.28 7.94 13.96
CA PHE A 171 -5.47 7.48 12.60
C PHE A 171 -6.54 6.39 12.51
N TYR A 172 -6.43 5.32 13.31
CA TYR A 172 -7.43 4.25 13.31
C TYR A 172 -8.81 4.74 13.73
N GLY A 173 -8.89 5.67 14.69
CA GLY A 173 -10.14 6.33 15.08
C GLY A 173 -10.76 7.15 13.94
N SER A 174 -9.92 7.82 13.14
CA SER A 174 -10.36 8.58 11.96
C SER A 174 -10.85 7.66 10.85
N CYS A 175 -10.15 6.57 10.57
CA CYS A 175 -10.59 5.53 9.63
C CYS A 175 -11.91 4.91 10.07
N TYR A 176 -12.06 4.55 11.35
CA TYR A 176 -13.30 3.99 11.89
C TYR A 176 -14.48 4.96 11.74
N LYS A 177 -14.25 6.26 11.93
CA LYS A 177 -15.28 7.30 11.73
C LYS A 177 -15.64 7.44 10.25
N ALA A 178 -14.66 7.33 9.35
CA ALA A 178 -14.86 7.45 7.91
C ALA A 178 -15.55 6.22 7.30
N LEU A 179 -15.46 5.05 7.93
CA LEU A 179 -16.17 3.84 7.53
C LEU A 179 -17.68 3.96 7.76
N LYS A 180 -18.46 3.37 6.86
CA LYS A 180 -19.89 3.08 7.08
C LYS A 180 -20.07 2.08 8.21
N SER A 181 -21.32 1.86 8.64
CA SER A 181 -21.64 1.01 9.81
C SER A 181 -21.22 -0.45 9.68
N ASP A 182 -21.12 -0.94 8.47
CA ASP A 182 -20.71 -2.30 8.08
C ASP A 182 -19.41 -2.31 7.29
N GLY A 183 -18.73 -1.17 7.18
CA GLY A 183 -17.49 -1.02 6.43
C GLY A 183 -16.34 -1.82 7.00
N ILE A 184 -15.40 -2.16 6.14
CA ILE A 184 -14.21 -2.96 6.45
C ILE A 184 -12.96 -2.10 6.29
N MET A 185 -12.02 -2.26 7.20
CA MET A 185 -10.66 -1.76 7.04
C MET A 185 -9.68 -2.92 6.88
N VAL A 186 -8.85 -2.83 5.86
CA VAL A 186 -7.68 -3.68 5.65
C VAL A 186 -6.44 -2.88 6.02
N TYR A 187 -5.56 -3.48 6.78
CA TYR A 187 -4.24 -2.94 7.03
C TYR A 187 -3.23 -4.06 7.09
N ILE A 188 -2.02 -3.73 6.68
CA ILE A 188 -0.91 -4.66 6.71
C ILE A 188 -0.17 -4.45 8.01
N TYR A 189 0.14 -5.54 8.66
CA TYR A 189 0.98 -5.54 9.84
C TYR A 189 2.26 -6.31 9.50
N GLN A 190 3.34 -5.59 9.35
CA GLN A 190 4.64 -6.21 9.32
C GLN A 190 4.95 -6.73 10.73
N LEU A 191 5.03 -8.04 10.87
CA LEU A 191 5.52 -8.65 12.10
C LEU A 191 7.01 -8.36 12.21
N VAL A 192 7.35 -7.26 12.87
CA VAL A 192 8.71 -7.01 13.30
C VAL A 192 9.14 -8.17 14.20
N HIS A 193 9.97 -9.00 13.68
CA HIS A 193 10.85 -10.01 14.30
C HIS A 193 10.69 -10.27 15.81
N GLN A 194 9.89 -11.28 16.16
CA GLN A 194 10.09 -12.03 17.39
C GLN A 194 10.06 -13.55 17.18
N ALA A 195 10.33 -14.07 16.01
CA ALA A 195 10.50 -15.52 15.81
C ALA A 195 11.73 -15.79 14.95
N ILE A 196 12.88 -15.77 15.56
CA ILE A 196 14.07 -16.50 15.09
C ILE A 196 13.69 -17.97 15.05
N GLY A 197 13.45 -18.53 13.86
CA GLY A 197 13.23 -19.98 13.77
C GLY A 197 12.78 -20.55 12.44
N CYS A 198 12.30 -19.79 11.47
CA CYS A 198 12.00 -20.34 10.14
C CYS A 198 12.46 -19.39 9.06
N LEU A 199 13.42 -19.84 8.27
CA LEU A 199 13.82 -19.25 6.99
C LEU A 199 12.71 -19.54 5.95
N ASP A 200 11.56 -18.93 6.10
CA ASP A 200 10.57 -18.91 5.04
C ASP A 200 10.66 -17.56 4.32
N LEU A 201 11.16 -17.63 3.10
CA LEU A 201 11.29 -16.52 2.14
C LEU A 201 9.91 -16.09 1.58
N LEU A 202 8.86 -16.15 2.39
CA LEU A 202 7.54 -15.68 2.01
C LEU A 202 7.31 -14.26 2.54
N PRO A 203 6.60 -13.41 1.80
CA PRO A 203 6.25 -12.07 2.26
C PRO A 203 5.56 -12.15 3.61
N ARG A 204 6.15 -11.50 4.62
CA ARG A 204 5.73 -11.59 6.03
C ARG A 204 4.58 -10.65 6.38
N ASN A 205 3.80 -10.25 5.40
CA ASN A 205 2.67 -9.37 5.57
C ASN A 205 1.43 -10.17 5.97
N ILE A 206 0.89 -9.91 7.15
CA ILE A 206 -0.41 -10.45 7.57
C ILE A 206 -1.46 -9.39 7.28
N ILE A 207 -2.34 -9.69 6.35
CA ILE A 207 -3.53 -8.88 6.11
C ILE A 207 -4.48 -9.08 7.29
N ARG A 208 -4.81 -7.98 7.99
CA ARG A 208 -5.85 -7.97 9.02
C ARG A 208 -7.07 -7.21 8.53
N LEU A 209 -8.21 -7.88 8.68
CA LEU A 209 -9.51 -7.28 8.45
C LEU A 209 -10.08 -6.79 9.78
N MET A 210 -10.41 -5.49 9.87
CA MET A 210 -11.22 -4.96 10.95
C MET A 210 -12.61 -4.63 10.40
N ILE A 211 -13.63 -5.28 10.95
CA ILE A 211 -15.02 -5.05 10.57
C ILE A 211 -15.62 -4.05 11.55
N SER A 212 -16.17 -2.96 11.04
CA SER A 212 -16.89 -1.97 11.82
C SER A 212 -18.30 -2.49 12.13
N ASP A 213 -18.49 -3.22 13.24
CA ASP A 213 -19.83 -3.63 13.68
C ASP A 213 -20.42 -2.59 14.64
N ARG A 214 -21.17 -1.65 14.10
CA ARG A 214 -21.95 -0.65 14.88
C ARG A 214 -23.33 -1.14 15.30
N ARG A 215 -23.74 -2.36 14.91
CA ARG A 215 -25.11 -2.88 15.18
C ARG A 215 -25.36 -3.23 16.64
N ASN A 216 -24.30 -3.45 17.41
CA ASN A 216 -24.41 -3.72 18.84
C ASN A 216 -23.81 -2.55 19.63
N GLY A 217 -24.59 -1.48 19.82
CA GLY A 217 -24.26 -0.34 20.67
C GLY A 217 -24.01 -0.75 22.13
N ARG A 218 -22.83 -1.33 22.39
CA ARG A 218 -22.29 -1.51 23.73
C ARG A 218 -20.87 -0.93 23.74
N SER A 219 -20.82 0.22 24.40
CA SER A 219 -19.62 0.91 24.86
C SER A 219 -18.66 0.01 25.63
#